data_51b50224f3e8200f3a1a1b30571b53aa
#
_entry.id   51b50224f3e8200f3a1a1b30571b53aa
#
_cell.length_a   1.000
_cell.length_b   1.000
_cell.length_c   1.000
_cell.angle_alpha   90.00
_cell.angle_beta   90.00
_cell.angle_gamma   90.00
#
_symmetry.space_group_name_H-M   'P 1'
#
loop_
_entity.id
_entity.type
_entity.pdbx_description
1 polymer ?
#
loop_
_entity_poly.entity_id
_entity_poly.type
_entity_poly.pdbx_seq_one_letter_code
_entity_poly.pdbx_strand_id
1 'polypeptide(L)'
;MRLKDRIHHESLKLFSTKGYLNTSISDIMQAADTSKGGFYNHFDSKDDLFFEVLAIAQGIWREKVLFGLDEIESPKAKIRRILVNYRDRYLKDDFNFPGGCIFATFSVELDDQRPDLMKEVAEGFMGLKRLLKNLLEEGKEQGELRTDVNTDRATEMIFSGMIGSSVLFGVDKSSNSLDKSINSLILYLDGLAPVESLVDMNVEDHLMEI
;
A
#
# COMPACT_ATOMS: atom_id res chain seq x y z
N MET A 1 19.24 -13.60 -13.63
CA MET A 1 18.84 -13.37 -12.22
C MET A 1 19.52 -14.43 -11.36
N ARG A 2 20.16 -14.05 -10.24
CA ARG A 2 20.78 -15.02 -9.30
C ARG A 2 19.70 -15.87 -8.65
N LEU A 3 20.05 -17.07 -8.16
CA LEU A 3 19.10 -17.99 -7.56
C LEU A 3 18.35 -17.36 -6.36
N LYS A 4 19.06 -16.70 -5.45
CA LYS A 4 18.44 -16.01 -4.29
C LYS A 4 17.40 -14.99 -4.73
N ASP A 5 17.71 -14.16 -5.73
CA ASP A 5 16.79 -13.13 -6.26
C ASP A 5 15.53 -13.78 -6.89
N ARG A 6 15.70 -14.95 -7.53
CA ARG A 6 14.58 -15.70 -8.12
C ARG A 6 13.68 -16.29 -7.04
N ILE A 7 14.26 -16.84 -5.96
CA ILE A 7 13.49 -17.33 -4.80
C ILE A 7 12.69 -16.18 -4.18
N HIS A 8 13.28 -15.02 -3.97
CA HIS A 8 12.58 -13.85 -3.44
C HIS A 8 11.40 -13.45 -4.33
N HIS A 9 11.63 -13.30 -5.64
CA HIS A 9 10.60 -12.85 -6.58
C HIS A 9 9.43 -13.84 -6.66
N GLU A 10 9.71 -15.14 -6.80
CA GLU A 10 8.63 -16.14 -6.82
C GLU A 10 7.92 -16.25 -5.47
N SER A 11 8.61 -16.04 -4.35
CA SER A 11 7.98 -16.00 -3.03
C SER A 11 7.07 -14.78 -2.86
N LEU A 12 7.46 -13.59 -3.34
CA LEU A 12 6.58 -12.42 -3.39
C LEU A 12 5.27 -12.72 -4.11
N LYS A 13 5.35 -13.34 -5.29
CA LYS A 13 4.17 -13.71 -6.09
C LYS A 13 3.29 -14.74 -5.37
N LEU A 14 3.90 -15.80 -4.85
CA LEU A 14 3.18 -16.85 -4.13
C LEU A 14 2.52 -16.30 -2.84
N PHE A 15 3.23 -15.51 -2.07
CA PHE A 15 2.69 -14.92 -0.84
C PHE A 15 1.58 -13.91 -1.13
N SER A 16 1.66 -13.16 -2.23
CA SER A 16 0.57 -12.25 -2.62
C SER A 16 -0.69 -12.98 -3.09
N THR A 17 -0.56 -14.18 -3.66
CA THR A 17 -1.68 -14.94 -4.26
C THR A 17 -2.26 -15.98 -3.32
N LYS A 18 -1.42 -16.73 -2.59
CA LYS A 18 -1.82 -17.85 -1.73
C LYS A 18 -1.70 -17.54 -0.25
N GLY A 19 -1.02 -16.44 0.11
CA GLY A 19 -0.61 -16.15 1.48
C GLY A 19 0.65 -16.91 1.91
N TYR A 20 1.16 -16.56 3.08
CA TYR A 20 2.33 -17.19 3.67
C TYR A 20 2.03 -18.60 4.19
N LEU A 21 0.92 -18.78 4.92
CA LEU A 21 0.58 -20.06 5.56
C LEU A 21 0.33 -21.16 4.53
N ASN A 22 -0.36 -20.82 3.43
CA ASN A 22 -0.72 -21.76 2.37
C ASN A 22 0.37 -21.95 1.31
N THR A 23 1.53 -21.29 1.46
CA THR A 23 2.69 -21.49 0.58
C THR A 23 3.71 -22.40 1.25
N SER A 24 3.98 -23.57 0.67
CA SER A 24 5.01 -24.47 1.15
C SER A 24 6.38 -24.14 0.56
N ILE A 25 7.47 -24.60 1.24
CA ILE A 25 8.83 -24.52 0.66
C ILE A 25 8.90 -25.29 -0.68
N SER A 26 8.12 -26.35 -0.83
CA SER A 26 8.03 -27.11 -2.08
C SER A 26 7.45 -26.27 -3.22
N ASP A 27 6.38 -25.48 -2.94
CA ASP A 27 5.83 -24.56 -3.96
C ASP A 27 6.86 -23.52 -4.39
N ILE A 28 7.62 -22.98 -3.42
CA ILE A 28 8.66 -21.97 -3.68
C ILE A 28 9.79 -22.58 -4.51
N MET A 29 10.26 -23.80 -4.15
CA MET A 29 11.30 -24.49 -4.90
C MET A 29 10.86 -24.78 -6.35
N GLN A 30 9.63 -25.21 -6.53
CA GLN A 30 9.06 -25.45 -7.85
C GLN A 30 8.97 -24.17 -8.68
N ALA A 31 8.43 -23.09 -8.11
CA ALA A 31 8.29 -21.82 -8.81
C ALA A 31 9.65 -21.18 -9.14
N ALA A 32 10.63 -21.30 -8.24
CA ALA A 32 11.98 -20.79 -8.42
C ALA A 32 12.89 -21.73 -9.22
N ASP A 33 12.39 -22.85 -9.74
CA ASP A 33 13.16 -23.89 -10.45
C ASP A 33 14.47 -24.20 -9.70
N THR A 34 14.35 -24.68 -8.45
CA THR A 34 15.49 -25.02 -7.60
C THR A 34 15.30 -26.31 -6.82
N SER A 35 16.40 -26.89 -6.37
CA SER A 35 16.40 -28.09 -5.52
C SER A 35 16.33 -27.71 -4.03
N LYS A 36 16.07 -28.70 -3.17
CA LYS A 36 16.12 -28.57 -1.71
C LYS A 36 17.47 -28.01 -1.25
N GLY A 37 18.57 -28.50 -1.78
CA GLY A 37 19.92 -27.98 -1.48
C GLY A 37 20.07 -26.53 -1.93
N GLY A 38 19.56 -26.17 -3.10
CA GLY A 38 19.59 -24.80 -3.61
C GLY A 38 18.82 -23.82 -2.72
N PHE A 39 17.66 -24.20 -2.18
CA PHE A 39 16.91 -23.39 -1.24
C PHE A 39 17.67 -23.22 0.09
N TYR A 40 18.03 -24.34 0.73
CA TYR A 40 18.66 -24.33 2.06
C TYR A 40 20.10 -23.79 2.08
N ASN A 41 20.73 -23.57 0.92
CA ASN A 41 21.98 -22.81 0.83
C ASN A 41 21.77 -21.29 1.04
N HIS A 42 20.53 -20.81 0.98
CA HIS A 42 20.22 -19.38 1.08
C HIS A 42 19.34 -19.02 2.27
N PHE A 43 18.49 -19.95 2.73
CA PHE A 43 17.49 -19.71 3.77
C PHE A 43 17.41 -20.89 4.71
N ASP A 44 17.47 -20.65 6.03
CA ASP A 44 17.39 -21.68 7.03
C ASP A 44 15.96 -22.22 7.21
N SER A 45 14.96 -21.37 6.92
CA SER A 45 13.54 -21.69 7.08
C SER A 45 12.65 -20.84 6.15
N LYS A 46 11.34 -21.17 6.13
CA LYS A 46 10.36 -20.30 5.46
C LYS A 46 10.19 -18.96 6.18
N ASP A 47 10.37 -18.94 7.50
CA ASP A 47 10.31 -17.73 8.29
C ASP A 47 11.49 -16.78 7.96
N ASP A 48 12.69 -17.34 7.83
CA ASP A 48 13.87 -16.57 7.42
C ASP A 48 13.63 -15.91 6.04
N LEU A 49 13.13 -16.67 5.07
CA LEU A 49 12.72 -16.15 3.78
C LEU A 49 11.60 -15.09 3.91
N PHE A 50 10.62 -15.26 4.83
CA PHE A 50 9.52 -14.32 5.02
C PHE A 50 10.03 -12.93 5.38
N PHE A 51 10.97 -12.81 6.33
CA PHE A 51 11.50 -11.51 6.73
C PHE A 51 12.23 -10.79 5.58
N GLU A 52 13.01 -11.52 4.77
CA GLU A 52 13.65 -10.93 3.61
C GLU A 52 12.60 -10.49 2.56
N VAL A 53 11.59 -11.32 2.28
CA VAL A 53 10.50 -11.01 1.36
C VAL A 53 9.68 -9.81 1.85
N LEU A 54 9.39 -9.74 3.15
CA LEU A 54 8.69 -8.59 3.75
C LEU A 54 9.48 -7.29 3.57
N ALA A 55 10.79 -7.32 3.81
CA ALA A 55 11.66 -6.16 3.62
C ALA A 55 11.69 -5.70 2.16
N ILE A 56 11.76 -6.65 1.21
CA ILE A 56 11.68 -6.36 -0.23
C ILE A 56 10.32 -5.76 -0.60
N ALA A 57 9.23 -6.36 -0.11
CA ALA A 57 7.87 -5.84 -0.34
C ALA A 57 7.70 -4.42 0.18
N GLN A 58 8.23 -4.11 1.37
CA GLN A 58 8.25 -2.76 1.94
C GLN A 58 9.08 -1.79 1.08
N GLY A 59 10.22 -2.24 0.54
CA GLY A 59 11.04 -1.46 -0.40
C GLY A 59 10.27 -1.10 -1.67
N ILE A 60 9.65 -2.09 -2.31
CA ILE A 60 8.82 -1.90 -3.52
C ILE A 60 7.63 -0.96 -3.22
N TRP A 61 6.98 -1.15 -2.07
CA TRP A 61 5.88 -0.28 -1.66
C TRP A 61 6.33 1.18 -1.54
N ARG A 62 7.45 1.45 -0.84
CA ARG A 62 7.99 2.81 -0.69
C ARG A 62 8.34 3.42 -2.05
N GLU A 63 9.07 2.70 -2.89
CA GLU A 63 9.44 3.16 -4.22
C GLU A 63 8.20 3.55 -5.05
N LYS A 64 7.16 2.73 -5.03
CA LYS A 64 5.97 2.96 -5.85
C LYS A 64 5.03 4.00 -5.27
N VAL A 65 4.72 3.91 -3.97
CA VAL A 65 3.68 4.75 -3.34
C VAL A 65 4.20 6.14 -3.01
N LEU A 66 5.49 6.27 -2.65
CA LEU A 66 6.09 7.56 -2.33
C LEU A 66 6.75 8.24 -3.52
N PHE A 67 6.62 7.68 -4.73
CA PHE A 67 7.22 8.24 -5.94
C PHE A 67 6.77 9.67 -6.21
N GLY A 68 7.75 10.57 -6.37
CA GLY A 68 7.53 11.98 -6.70
C GLY A 68 6.95 12.84 -5.57
N LEU A 69 6.98 12.37 -4.30
CA LEU A 69 6.53 13.16 -3.16
C LEU A 69 7.48 14.32 -2.85
N ASP A 70 8.78 14.13 -3.08
CA ASP A 70 9.80 15.14 -2.79
C ASP A 70 9.67 16.40 -3.67
N GLU A 71 9.00 16.27 -4.82
CA GLU A 71 8.73 17.35 -5.76
C GLU A 71 7.47 18.17 -5.40
N ILE A 72 6.73 17.76 -4.37
CA ILE A 72 5.45 18.37 -3.97
C ILE A 72 5.66 19.11 -2.64
N GLU A 73 5.32 20.38 -2.59
CA GLU A 73 5.38 21.15 -1.34
C GLU A 73 4.12 20.96 -0.50
N SER A 74 2.92 21.05 -1.10
CA SER A 74 1.63 20.94 -0.42
C SER A 74 1.41 19.60 0.27
N PRO A 75 1.23 19.55 1.60
CA PRO A 75 0.92 18.34 2.35
C PRO A 75 -0.33 17.62 1.85
N LYS A 76 -1.40 18.38 1.53
CA LYS A 76 -2.63 17.80 0.96
C LYS A 76 -2.36 17.15 -0.40
N ALA A 77 -1.58 17.80 -1.26
CA ALA A 77 -1.21 17.23 -2.56
C ALA A 77 -0.32 15.99 -2.42
N LYS A 78 0.56 15.92 -1.41
CA LYS A 78 1.32 14.69 -1.08
C LYS A 78 0.40 13.53 -0.72
N ILE A 79 -0.62 13.74 0.12
CA ILE A 79 -1.60 12.69 0.46
C ILE A 79 -2.34 12.24 -0.80
N ARG A 80 -2.80 13.16 -1.64
CA ARG A 80 -3.44 12.84 -2.93
C ARG A 80 -2.50 12.00 -3.81
N ARG A 81 -1.23 12.36 -3.92
CA ARG A 81 -0.22 11.60 -4.68
C ARG A 81 -0.03 10.19 -4.13
N ILE A 82 0.02 10.01 -2.80
CA ILE A 82 0.07 8.69 -2.15
C ILE A 82 -1.12 7.84 -2.58
N LEU A 83 -2.34 8.36 -2.55
CA LEU A 83 -3.56 7.65 -2.95
C LEU A 83 -3.53 7.23 -4.42
N VAL A 84 -3.14 8.15 -5.32
CA VAL A 84 -3.03 7.88 -6.76
C VAL A 84 -1.93 6.83 -7.03
N ASN A 85 -0.75 6.99 -6.44
CA ASN A 85 0.35 6.04 -6.59
C ASN A 85 0.00 4.65 -6.03
N TYR A 86 -0.71 4.59 -4.89
CA TYR A 86 -1.19 3.34 -4.31
C TYR A 86 -2.10 2.60 -5.30
N ARG A 87 -3.04 3.31 -5.94
CA ARG A 87 -3.91 2.76 -6.97
C ARG A 87 -3.16 2.33 -8.24
N ASP A 88 -2.39 3.24 -8.83
CA ASP A 88 -1.91 3.08 -10.21
C ASP A 88 -0.55 2.41 -10.32
N ARG A 89 0.29 2.55 -9.28
CA ARG A 89 1.66 2.03 -9.31
C ARG A 89 1.83 0.78 -8.46
N TYR A 90 1.10 0.68 -7.32
CA TYR A 90 1.28 -0.43 -6.39
C TYR A 90 0.23 -1.52 -6.57
N LEU A 91 -1.08 -1.21 -6.49
CA LEU A 91 -2.12 -2.25 -6.57
C LEU A 91 -2.24 -2.88 -7.97
N LYS A 92 -1.84 -2.17 -9.03
CA LYS A 92 -1.79 -2.68 -10.40
C LYS A 92 -0.44 -3.29 -10.78
N ASP A 93 0.42 -3.58 -9.81
CA ASP A 93 1.71 -4.23 -10.03
C ASP A 93 1.58 -5.77 -10.09
N ASP A 94 1.09 -6.28 -11.20
CA ASP A 94 0.95 -7.72 -11.42
C ASP A 94 2.29 -8.45 -11.55
N PHE A 95 3.39 -7.74 -11.77
CA PHE A 95 4.72 -8.34 -11.85
C PHE A 95 5.21 -8.83 -10.49
N ASN A 96 5.08 -8.00 -9.44
CA ASN A 96 5.50 -8.35 -8.09
C ASN A 96 4.36 -8.93 -7.24
N PHE A 97 3.14 -8.41 -7.39
CA PHE A 97 1.99 -8.70 -6.53
C PHE A 97 0.74 -9.08 -7.33
N PRO A 98 0.75 -10.18 -8.09
CA PRO A 98 -0.40 -10.61 -8.90
C PRO A 98 -1.66 -10.87 -8.04
N GLY A 99 -1.50 -11.21 -6.76
CA GLY A 99 -2.59 -11.36 -5.79
C GLY A 99 -3.18 -10.03 -5.29
N GLY A 100 -2.49 -8.90 -5.49
CA GLY A 100 -2.82 -7.60 -4.94
C GLY A 100 -1.95 -7.23 -3.74
N CYS A 101 -2.48 -6.49 -2.77
CA CYS A 101 -1.72 -6.01 -1.63
C CYS A 101 -1.26 -7.15 -0.72
N ILE A 102 0.03 -7.49 -0.76
CA ILE A 102 0.63 -8.55 0.06
C ILE A 102 0.48 -8.26 1.57
N PHE A 103 0.50 -6.99 1.99
CA PHE A 103 0.35 -6.61 3.40
C PHE A 103 -1.09 -6.85 3.90
N ALA A 104 -2.11 -6.60 3.05
CA ALA A 104 -3.49 -6.92 3.38
C ALA A 104 -3.68 -8.45 3.50
N THR A 105 -3.08 -9.23 2.60
CA THR A 105 -3.07 -10.69 2.67
C THR A 105 -2.46 -11.17 3.99
N PHE A 106 -1.27 -10.68 4.33
CA PHE A 106 -0.60 -11.04 5.58
C PHE A 106 -1.39 -10.64 6.81
N SER A 107 -2.02 -9.45 6.84
CA SER A 107 -2.75 -8.98 8.00
C SER A 107 -3.99 -9.82 8.33
N VAL A 108 -4.64 -10.39 7.31
CA VAL A 108 -5.80 -11.27 7.50
C VAL A 108 -5.38 -12.69 7.85
N GLU A 109 -4.27 -13.16 7.28
CA GLU A 109 -3.83 -14.55 7.42
C GLU A 109 -3.04 -14.82 8.72
N LEU A 110 -2.16 -13.88 9.09
CA LEU A 110 -1.22 -14.09 10.21
C LEU A 110 -1.77 -13.75 11.58
N ASP A 111 -2.79 -12.90 11.64
CA ASP A 111 -3.45 -12.38 12.84
C ASP A 111 -3.12 -13.18 14.14
N ASP A 112 -4.00 -14.08 14.56
CA ASP A 112 -3.81 -14.90 15.77
C ASP A 112 -2.89 -16.13 15.56
N GLN A 113 -2.61 -16.50 14.30
CA GLN A 113 -1.85 -17.72 13.99
C GLN A 113 -0.35 -17.54 14.10
N ARG A 114 0.16 -16.36 13.74
CA ARG A 114 1.59 -16.03 13.75
C ARG A 114 1.80 -14.59 14.22
N PRO A 115 1.53 -14.32 15.53
CA PRO A 115 1.67 -12.98 16.10
C PRO A 115 3.09 -12.41 16.01
N ASP A 116 4.10 -13.28 15.98
CA ASP A 116 5.50 -12.93 15.76
C ASP A 116 5.73 -12.27 14.39
N LEU A 117 5.20 -12.86 13.31
CA LEU A 117 5.29 -12.31 11.95
C LEU A 117 4.35 -11.12 11.77
N MET A 118 3.15 -11.18 12.37
CA MET A 118 2.17 -10.09 12.30
C MET A 118 2.71 -8.78 12.88
N LYS A 119 3.51 -8.84 13.93
CA LYS A 119 4.16 -7.67 14.53
C LYS A 119 4.97 -6.88 13.49
N GLU A 120 5.76 -7.57 12.68
CA GLU A 120 6.59 -6.92 11.63
C GLU A 120 5.74 -6.28 10.52
N VAL A 121 4.63 -6.93 10.16
CA VAL A 121 3.66 -6.36 9.20
C VAL A 121 2.98 -5.11 9.78
N ALA A 122 2.58 -5.17 11.05
CA ALA A 122 1.94 -4.05 11.75
C ALA A 122 2.83 -2.81 11.86
N GLU A 123 4.14 -2.98 12.01
CA GLU A 123 5.09 -1.85 12.04
C GLU A 123 5.07 -1.06 10.73
N GLY A 124 4.93 -1.73 9.58
CA GLY A 124 4.76 -1.09 8.29
C GLY A 124 3.49 -0.25 8.21
N PHE A 125 2.36 -0.77 8.70
CA PHE A 125 1.09 -0.04 8.77
C PHE A 125 1.17 1.19 9.67
N MET A 126 1.81 1.05 10.84
CA MET A 126 2.02 2.18 11.75
C MET A 126 2.90 3.26 11.12
N GLY A 127 3.88 2.88 10.31
CA GLY A 127 4.72 3.81 9.54
C GLY A 127 3.91 4.66 8.57
N LEU A 128 3.02 4.03 7.79
CA LEU A 128 2.13 4.75 6.86
C LEU A 128 1.15 5.66 7.61
N LYS A 129 0.53 5.19 8.69
CA LYS A 129 -0.39 5.99 9.49
C LYS A 129 0.31 7.24 10.07
N ARG A 130 1.55 7.09 10.58
CA ARG A 130 2.34 8.25 11.03
C ARG A 130 2.61 9.23 9.91
N LEU A 131 2.99 8.77 8.72
CA LEU A 131 3.21 9.63 7.56
C LEU A 131 1.93 10.42 7.21
N LEU A 132 0.80 9.74 7.09
CA LEU A 132 -0.49 10.39 6.77
C LEU A 132 -0.88 11.42 7.84
N LYS A 133 -0.73 11.07 9.12
CA LYS A 133 -1.03 11.98 10.23
C LYS A 133 -0.16 13.23 10.18
N ASN A 134 1.15 13.08 10.01
CA ASN A 134 2.07 14.21 9.93
C ASN A 134 1.70 15.14 8.77
N LEU A 135 1.41 14.59 7.59
CA LEU A 135 0.98 15.40 6.43
C LEU A 135 -0.36 16.11 6.68
N LEU A 136 -1.30 15.50 7.39
CA LEU A 136 -2.56 16.15 7.77
C LEU A 136 -2.34 17.27 8.78
N GLU A 137 -1.43 17.10 9.74
CA GLU A 137 -1.07 18.13 10.71
C GLU A 137 -0.35 19.31 10.03
N GLU A 138 0.63 19.03 9.19
CA GLU A 138 1.29 20.05 8.37
C GLU A 138 0.30 20.81 7.48
N GLY A 139 -0.66 20.12 6.87
CA GLY A 139 -1.71 20.75 6.06
C GLY A 139 -2.63 21.68 6.86
N LYS A 140 -2.89 21.36 8.13
CA LYS A 140 -3.61 22.29 9.05
C LYS A 140 -2.76 23.52 9.38
N GLU A 141 -1.50 23.33 9.71
CA GLU A 141 -0.57 24.41 10.03
C GLU A 141 -0.38 25.38 8.86
N GLN A 142 -0.38 24.85 7.63
CA GLN A 142 -0.26 25.64 6.40
C GLN A 142 -1.59 26.22 5.90
N GLY A 143 -2.72 25.94 6.58
CA GLY A 143 -4.04 26.44 6.19
C GLY A 143 -4.67 25.72 4.99
N GLU A 144 -4.08 24.64 4.51
CA GLU A 144 -4.67 23.80 3.43
C GLU A 144 -5.87 22.98 3.92
N LEU A 145 -5.93 22.70 5.22
CA LEU A 145 -7.04 22.00 5.88
C LEU A 145 -7.66 22.89 6.95
N ARG A 146 -8.98 22.70 7.18
CA ARG A 146 -9.69 23.41 8.25
C ARG A 146 -9.07 23.10 9.61
N THR A 147 -9.09 24.09 10.49
CA THR A 147 -8.54 23.99 11.86
C THR A 147 -9.30 23.01 12.76
N ASP A 148 -10.60 22.76 12.47
CA ASP A 148 -11.45 21.81 13.19
C ASP A 148 -11.27 20.34 12.77
N VAL A 149 -10.45 20.05 11.74
CA VAL A 149 -10.17 18.69 11.30
C VAL A 149 -9.48 17.90 12.41
N ASN A 150 -10.05 16.76 12.78
CA ASN A 150 -9.42 15.79 13.66
C ASN A 150 -8.49 14.89 12.82
N THR A 151 -7.19 15.13 12.91
CA THR A 151 -6.17 14.44 12.10
C THR A 151 -6.07 12.96 12.40
N ASP A 152 -6.33 12.50 13.64
CA ASP A 152 -6.36 11.08 13.99
C ASP A 152 -7.50 10.37 13.25
N ARG A 153 -8.72 10.93 13.30
CA ARG A 153 -9.89 10.36 12.60
C ARG A 153 -9.70 10.38 11.08
N ALA A 154 -9.14 11.45 10.53
CA ALA A 154 -8.85 11.56 9.11
C ALA A 154 -7.81 10.53 8.68
N THR A 155 -6.77 10.31 9.49
CA THR A 155 -5.77 9.25 9.25
C THR A 155 -6.41 7.87 9.21
N GLU A 156 -7.25 7.54 10.22
CA GLU A 156 -7.94 6.24 10.26
C GLU A 156 -8.85 6.05 9.05
N MET A 157 -9.60 7.08 8.64
CA MET A 157 -10.49 7.01 7.48
C MET A 157 -9.73 6.75 6.19
N ILE A 158 -8.65 7.52 5.94
CA ILE A 158 -7.82 7.37 4.74
C ILE A 158 -7.15 5.99 4.74
N PHE A 159 -6.52 5.61 5.85
CA PHE A 159 -5.80 4.34 5.95
C PHE A 159 -6.75 3.14 5.77
N SER A 160 -7.87 3.11 6.51
CA SER A 160 -8.86 2.04 6.41
C SER A 160 -9.46 1.94 5.00
N GLY A 161 -9.71 3.09 4.36
CA GLY A 161 -10.18 3.13 2.98
C GLY A 161 -9.17 2.59 1.98
N MET A 162 -7.87 2.87 2.16
CA MET A 162 -6.80 2.28 1.34
C MET A 162 -6.78 0.75 1.48
N ILE A 163 -6.79 0.23 2.70
CA ILE A 163 -6.79 -1.23 2.95
C ILE A 163 -8.07 -1.87 2.39
N GLY A 164 -9.25 -1.28 2.66
CA GLY A 164 -10.53 -1.76 2.11
C GLY A 164 -10.52 -1.80 0.58
N SER A 165 -9.99 -0.76 -0.07
CA SER A 165 -9.86 -0.70 -1.54
C SER A 165 -8.97 -1.82 -2.08
N SER A 166 -7.88 -2.16 -1.39
CA SER A 166 -6.98 -3.23 -1.80
C SER A 166 -7.63 -4.62 -1.67
N VAL A 167 -8.40 -4.84 -0.61
CA VAL A 167 -9.15 -6.10 -0.40
C VAL A 167 -10.22 -6.27 -1.48
N LEU A 168 -11.02 -5.24 -1.75
CA LEU A 168 -12.04 -5.29 -2.80
C LEU A 168 -11.42 -5.51 -4.18
N PHE A 169 -10.33 -4.82 -4.50
CA PHE A 169 -9.58 -5.04 -5.74
C PHE A 169 -9.02 -6.46 -5.84
N GLY A 170 -8.60 -7.06 -4.73
CA GLY A 170 -8.17 -8.47 -4.67
C GLY A 170 -9.28 -9.45 -5.05
N VAL A 171 -10.56 -9.12 -4.74
CA VAL A 171 -11.71 -9.98 -4.99
C VAL A 171 -12.11 -10.01 -6.47
N ASP A 172 -12.22 -8.87 -7.12
CA ASP A 172 -12.81 -8.75 -8.47
C ASP A 172 -11.85 -8.26 -9.55
N LYS A 173 -10.66 -7.79 -9.18
CA LYS A 173 -9.67 -7.14 -10.06
C LYS A 173 -10.27 -6.01 -10.90
N SER A 174 -11.37 -5.40 -10.42
CA SER A 174 -12.08 -4.34 -11.11
C SER A 174 -11.37 -3.00 -10.97
N SER A 175 -10.73 -2.54 -12.03
CA SER A 175 -10.13 -1.19 -12.07
C SER A 175 -11.18 -0.11 -11.81
N ASN A 176 -12.42 -0.26 -12.30
CA ASN A 176 -13.49 0.70 -12.08
C ASN A 176 -13.88 0.79 -10.58
N SER A 177 -13.99 -0.35 -9.89
CA SER A 177 -14.25 -0.37 -8.44
C SER A 177 -13.12 0.28 -7.65
N LEU A 178 -11.88 -0.05 -7.98
CA LEU A 178 -10.69 0.54 -7.38
C LEU A 178 -10.63 2.06 -7.59
N ASP A 179 -10.87 2.52 -8.83
CA ASP A 179 -10.87 3.94 -9.18
C ASP A 179 -11.92 4.71 -8.36
N LYS A 180 -13.15 4.18 -8.27
CA LYS A 180 -14.22 4.77 -7.44
C LYS A 180 -13.83 4.86 -5.97
N SER A 181 -13.26 3.80 -5.40
CA SER A 181 -12.86 3.77 -4.00
C SER A 181 -11.78 4.80 -3.69
N ILE A 182 -10.72 4.87 -4.51
CA ILE A 182 -9.64 5.83 -4.31
C ILE A 182 -10.10 7.26 -4.58
N ASN A 183 -10.91 7.50 -5.62
CA ASN A 183 -11.48 8.83 -5.87
C ASN A 183 -12.39 9.29 -4.73
N SER A 184 -13.12 8.39 -4.07
CA SER A 184 -13.90 8.73 -2.87
C SER A 184 -13.02 9.18 -1.70
N LEU A 185 -11.84 8.56 -1.52
CA LEU A 185 -10.87 9.01 -0.51
C LEU A 185 -10.28 10.38 -0.87
N ILE A 186 -10.05 10.64 -2.15
CA ILE A 186 -9.58 11.94 -2.64
C ILE A 186 -10.66 13.00 -2.39
N LEU A 187 -11.91 12.73 -2.71
CA LEU A 187 -13.04 13.63 -2.42
C LEU A 187 -13.20 13.89 -0.92
N TYR A 188 -13.02 12.86 -0.08
CA TYR A 188 -12.99 13.04 1.36
C TYR A 188 -11.87 14.00 1.79
N LEU A 189 -10.66 13.81 1.29
CA LEU A 189 -9.51 14.69 1.56
C LEU A 189 -9.78 16.13 1.12
N ASP A 190 -10.37 16.33 -0.06
CA ASP A 190 -10.75 17.66 -0.57
C ASP A 190 -11.79 18.33 0.32
N GLY A 191 -12.76 17.58 0.82
CA GLY A 191 -13.76 18.06 1.77
C GLY A 191 -13.18 18.49 3.13
N LEU A 192 -11.92 18.21 3.43
CA LEU A 192 -11.23 18.72 4.63
C LEU A 192 -10.65 20.13 4.44
N ALA A 193 -10.61 20.65 3.21
CA ALA A 193 -10.11 21.99 2.91
C ALA A 193 -11.08 23.10 3.39
N PRO A 194 -10.60 24.35 3.59
CA PRO A 194 -11.46 25.50 3.87
C PRO A 194 -12.51 25.70 2.77
N VAL A 195 -13.72 26.14 3.16
CA VAL A 195 -14.86 26.28 2.23
C VAL A 195 -14.57 27.30 1.10
N GLU A 196 -13.80 28.33 1.36
CA GLU A 196 -13.40 29.34 0.37
C GLU A 196 -12.58 28.73 -0.79
N SER A 197 -11.74 27.76 -0.49
CA SER A 197 -10.94 27.06 -1.53
C SER A 197 -11.75 26.09 -2.39
N LEU A 198 -12.94 25.70 -1.97
CA LEU A 198 -13.84 24.81 -2.73
C LEU A 198 -14.68 25.59 -3.74
N VAL A 199 -14.92 26.88 -3.50
CA VAL A 199 -15.69 27.73 -4.42
C VAL A 199 -14.85 28.08 -5.64
N ASP A 200 -13.56 28.35 -5.46
CA ASP A 200 -12.64 28.68 -6.56
C ASP A 200 -12.42 27.50 -7.53
N MET A 201 -12.34 26.26 -7.03
CA MET A 201 -12.21 25.06 -7.87
C MET A 201 -13.42 24.83 -8.78
N ASN A 202 -14.64 25.14 -8.31
CA ASN A 202 -15.85 24.97 -9.13
C ASN A 202 -16.01 26.04 -10.21
N VAL A 203 -15.32 27.18 -10.09
CA VAL A 203 -15.35 28.26 -11.08
C VAL A 203 -14.39 27.98 -12.24
N GLU A 204 -13.23 27.38 -11.95
CA GLU A 204 -12.25 27.05 -12.99
C GLU A 204 -12.72 25.87 -13.88
N ASP A 205 -13.36 24.84 -13.31
CA ASP A 205 -13.91 23.71 -14.09
C ASP A 205 -15.06 24.13 -15.01
N HIS A 206 -15.84 25.17 -14.65
CA HIS A 206 -16.93 25.69 -15.48
C HIS A 206 -16.47 26.62 -16.61
N LEU A 207 -15.25 27.17 -16.53
CA LEU A 207 -14.68 28.02 -17.56
C LEU A 207 -13.94 27.25 -18.66
N MET A 208 -13.69 25.96 -18.48
CA MET A 208 -13.05 25.11 -19.50
C MET A 208 -14.04 24.32 -20.35
N GLU A 209 -15.36 24.42 -20.11
CA GLU A 209 -16.43 23.80 -20.90
C GLU A 209 -17.19 24.79 -21.82
N ILE A 210 -16.69 26.03 -22.03
CA ILE A 210 -17.19 27.01 -23.02
C ILE A 210 -16.09 27.27 -24.05
#